data_7693712b78691a16b24f82986308627e
#
_entry.id   7693712b78691a16b24f82986308627e
#
_cell.length_a   1.000
_cell.length_b   1.000
_cell.length_c   1.000
_cell.angle_alpha   90.00
_cell.angle_beta   90.00
_cell.angle_gamma   90.00
#
_symmetry.space_group_name_H-M   'P 1'
#
loop_
_entity.id
_entity.type
_entity.pdbx_description
1 polymer ?
#
loop_
_entity_poly.entity_id
_entity_poly.type
_entity_poly.pdbx_seq_one_letter_code
_entity_poly.pdbx_strand_id
1 'polypeptide(L)'
;VKEPADVTMLKRLSALAGLILFMIAARFVADAYGVKAPWYLLHEVVVLLVPMTVLLIEVYPRLAAEQRVAFVITSGLFISQSAIAELLAIERRYWGFYTALDPLSGFDLGAIPLEEFLSYPMLLNLPILWYLWLGRVFGEGQRLTPPRHAWLSRWLSRAAWLSLAAAAVFVGLAVLGVGTSAPLDAQPGPDAAGAIRFAAGPRQYGWTIVQLLGWAGTFAVAAKIAHRLQWKRLLVLVLTYFPFALFFELLACGRGWWVWNTQQAIGVTAWVLPVESFSMYLTGALFPTLCFEWLAPLCRAELPWGQQDRQPDAG
;
A
#
# COMPACT_ATOMS: atom_id res chain seq x y z
N VAL A 1 15.58 -36.92 0.28
CA VAL A 1 16.35 -35.82 0.88
C VAL A 1 15.43 -34.59 0.80
N LYS A 2 15.00 -34.04 1.94
CA LYS A 2 14.25 -32.76 1.97
C LYS A 2 15.20 -31.65 1.51
N GLU A 3 14.80 -30.96 0.46
CA GLU A 3 15.54 -29.79 -0.04
C GLU A 3 15.61 -28.71 1.06
N PRO A 4 16.75 -28.02 1.26
CA PRO A 4 16.83 -26.93 2.24
C PRO A 4 15.77 -25.87 1.95
N ALA A 5 15.12 -25.35 3.01
CA ALA A 5 14.02 -24.40 2.89
C ALA A 5 14.39 -23.16 2.05
N ASP A 6 15.66 -22.72 2.14
CA ASP A 6 16.19 -21.56 1.41
C ASP A 6 16.24 -21.79 -0.11
N VAL A 7 16.58 -23.02 -0.55
CA VAL A 7 16.65 -23.37 -1.98
C VAL A 7 15.25 -23.42 -2.60
N THR A 8 14.30 -24.01 -1.89
CA THR A 8 12.90 -24.07 -2.31
C THR A 8 12.32 -22.66 -2.48
N MET A 9 12.66 -21.75 -1.58
CA MET A 9 12.19 -20.38 -1.59
C MET A 9 12.81 -19.57 -2.73
N LEU A 10 14.11 -19.69 -2.94
CA LEU A 10 14.79 -19.03 -4.07
C LEU A 10 14.16 -19.45 -5.41
N LYS A 11 13.85 -20.74 -5.58
CA LYS A 11 13.14 -21.26 -6.75
C LYS A 11 11.76 -20.62 -6.92
N ARG A 12 10.98 -20.44 -5.84
CA ARG A 12 9.66 -19.80 -5.90
C ARG A 12 9.76 -18.31 -6.28
N LEU A 13 10.71 -17.58 -5.69
CA LEU A 13 10.94 -16.19 -6.04
C LEU A 13 11.40 -16.03 -7.49
N SER A 14 12.27 -16.94 -7.98
CA SER A 14 12.69 -16.94 -9.37
C SER A 14 11.54 -17.24 -10.33
N ALA A 15 10.67 -18.21 -9.97
CA ALA A 15 9.47 -18.51 -10.74
C ALA A 15 8.49 -17.33 -10.77
N LEU A 16 8.32 -16.64 -9.65
CA LEU A 16 7.49 -15.44 -9.55
C LEU A 16 8.06 -14.29 -10.41
N ALA A 17 9.36 -14.03 -10.31
CA ALA A 17 10.02 -13.04 -11.16
C ALA A 17 9.89 -13.39 -12.65
N GLY A 18 10.03 -14.66 -12.99
CA GLY A 18 9.82 -15.17 -14.35
C GLY A 18 8.39 -14.94 -14.85
N LEU A 19 7.38 -15.17 -14.00
CA LEU A 19 5.99 -14.92 -14.32
C LEU A 19 5.70 -13.43 -14.55
N ILE A 20 6.24 -12.54 -13.71
CA ILE A 20 6.11 -11.09 -13.88
C ILE A 20 6.76 -10.64 -15.20
N LEU A 21 7.98 -11.08 -15.47
CA LEU A 21 8.68 -10.77 -16.72
C LEU A 21 7.93 -11.31 -17.95
N PHE A 22 7.36 -12.52 -17.84
CA PHE A 22 6.52 -13.08 -18.90
C PHE A 22 5.30 -12.22 -19.17
N MET A 23 4.60 -11.76 -18.12
CA MET A 23 3.45 -10.88 -18.28
C MET A 23 3.81 -9.54 -18.93
N ILE A 24 4.93 -8.95 -18.54
CA ILE A 24 5.45 -7.74 -19.19
C ILE A 24 5.72 -8.00 -20.67
N ALA A 25 6.41 -9.08 -21.00
CA ALA A 25 6.71 -9.45 -22.39
C ALA A 25 5.43 -9.73 -23.20
N ALA A 26 4.50 -10.51 -22.63
CA ALA A 26 3.21 -10.81 -23.26
C ALA A 26 2.43 -9.53 -23.56
N ARG A 27 2.50 -8.54 -22.66
CA ARG A 27 1.90 -7.24 -22.86
C ARG A 27 2.49 -6.49 -24.05
N PHE A 28 3.83 -6.42 -24.17
CA PHE A 28 4.49 -5.78 -25.32
C PHE A 28 4.10 -6.43 -26.65
N VAL A 29 4.02 -7.77 -26.66
CA VAL A 29 3.57 -8.52 -27.85
C VAL A 29 2.11 -8.16 -28.16
N ALA A 30 1.23 -8.18 -27.17
CA ALA A 30 -0.18 -7.86 -27.38
C ALA A 30 -0.36 -6.44 -27.92
N ASP A 31 0.38 -5.46 -27.42
CA ASP A 31 0.37 -4.08 -27.93
C ASP A 31 0.79 -4.01 -29.40
N ALA A 32 1.84 -4.74 -29.79
CA ALA A 32 2.31 -4.80 -31.16
C ALA A 32 1.25 -5.37 -32.12
N TYR A 33 0.38 -6.26 -31.66
CA TYR A 33 -0.71 -6.87 -32.42
C TYR A 33 -2.07 -6.22 -32.20
N GLY A 34 -2.15 -5.15 -31.42
CA GLY A 34 -3.42 -4.46 -31.11
C GLY A 34 -4.43 -5.27 -30.31
N VAL A 35 -3.94 -6.26 -29.55
CA VAL A 35 -4.81 -7.14 -28.75
C VAL A 35 -5.32 -6.36 -27.52
N LYS A 36 -6.64 -6.19 -27.46
CA LYS A 36 -7.31 -5.58 -26.31
C LYS A 36 -7.79 -6.67 -25.34
N ALA A 37 -7.42 -6.53 -24.07
CA ALA A 37 -7.84 -7.43 -22.99
C ALA A 37 -7.90 -6.60 -21.68
N PRO A 38 -8.55 -7.09 -20.63
CA PRO A 38 -8.57 -6.45 -19.32
C PRO A 38 -7.19 -6.59 -18.64
N TRP A 39 -6.19 -5.90 -19.21
CA TRP A 39 -4.79 -6.01 -18.80
C TRP A 39 -4.58 -5.55 -17.36
N TYR A 40 -5.39 -4.62 -16.88
CA TYR A 40 -5.33 -4.18 -15.50
C TYR A 40 -5.61 -5.37 -14.57
N LEU A 41 -6.74 -6.06 -14.73
CA LEU A 41 -7.07 -7.25 -13.93
C LEU A 41 -6.00 -8.34 -14.03
N LEU A 42 -5.48 -8.61 -15.24
CA LEU A 42 -4.44 -9.61 -15.43
C LEU A 42 -3.15 -9.26 -14.69
N HIS A 43 -2.75 -7.98 -14.68
CA HIS A 43 -1.57 -7.53 -13.94
C HIS A 43 -1.80 -7.62 -12.44
N GLU A 44 -2.97 -7.24 -11.92
CA GLU A 44 -3.29 -7.41 -10.51
C GLU A 44 -3.19 -8.87 -10.07
N VAL A 45 -3.78 -9.77 -10.85
CA VAL A 45 -3.72 -11.20 -10.53
C VAL A 45 -2.27 -11.68 -10.51
N VAL A 46 -1.48 -11.37 -11.53
CA VAL A 46 -0.12 -11.92 -11.66
C VAL A 46 0.87 -11.19 -10.75
N VAL A 47 0.79 -9.87 -10.68
CA VAL A 47 1.83 -9.05 -10.01
C VAL A 47 1.52 -8.85 -8.52
N LEU A 48 0.24 -8.90 -8.12
CA LEU A 48 -0.17 -8.69 -6.72
C LEU A 48 -0.74 -9.95 -6.08
N LEU A 49 -1.77 -10.56 -6.67
CA LEU A 49 -2.48 -11.68 -6.04
C LEU A 49 -1.60 -12.93 -5.92
N VAL A 50 -0.84 -13.27 -6.96
CA VAL A 50 0.04 -14.46 -6.90
C VAL A 50 1.13 -14.29 -5.86
N PRO A 51 1.92 -13.18 -5.80
CA PRO A 51 2.89 -12.96 -4.73
C PRO A 51 2.27 -12.97 -3.34
N MET A 52 1.14 -12.28 -3.15
CA MET A 52 0.44 -12.27 -1.88
C MET A 52 0.01 -13.68 -1.45
N THR A 53 -0.54 -14.48 -2.37
CA THR A 53 -0.98 -15.85 -2.09
C THR A 53 0.21 -16.74 -1.72
N VAL A 54 1.32 -16.64 -2.44
CA VAL A 54 2.56 -17.38 -2.13
C VAL A 54 3.05 -17.03 -0.73
N LEU A 55 3.13 -15.75 -0.39
CA LEU A 55 3.53 -15.30 0.93
C LEU A 55 2.52 -15.71 2.01
N LEU A 56 1.22 -15.65 1.73
CA LEU A 56 0.19 -16.08 2.66
C LEU A 56 0.32 -17.56 3.00
N ILE A 57 0.50 -18.43 2.02
CA ILE A 57 0.70 -19.87 2.22
C ILE A 57 1.98 -20.14 3.02
N GLU A 58 3.04 -19.37 2.77
CA GLU A 58 4.33 -19.57 3.46
C GLU A 58 4.36 -18.99 4.86
N VAL A 59 3.71 -17.87 5.09
CA VAL A 59 3.86 -17.08 6.32
C VAL A 59 2.74 -17.39 7.31
N TYR A 60 1.48 -17.34 6.86
CA TYR A 60 0.31 -17.35 7.75
C TYR A 60 0.19 -18.62 8.62
N PRO A 61 0.42 -19.86 8.12
CA PRO A 61 0.32 -21.06 8.94
C PRO A 61 1.32 -21.11 10.10
N ARG A 62 2.40 -20.35 9.99
CA ARG A 62 3.50 -20.34 10.96
C ARG A 62 3.43 -19.16 11.93
N LEU A 63 2.41 -18.30 11.80
CA LEU A 63 2.16 -17.22 12.75
C LEU A 63 1.63 -17.78 14.07
N ALA A 64 2.03 -17.16 15.18
CA ALA A 64 1.40 -17.40 16.48
C ALA A 64 -0.08 -16.96 16.45
N ALA A 65 -0.89 -17.49 17.35
CA ALA A 65 -2.33 -17.24 17.36
C ALA A 65 -2.65 -15.74 17.43
N GLU A 66 -1.97 -15.00 18.30
CA GLU A 66 -2.10 -13.55 18.44
C GLU A 66 -1.72 -12.80 17.15
N GLN A 67 -0.70 -13.27 16.45
CA GLN A 67 -0.30 -12.68 15.17
C GLN A 67 -1.33 -12.92 14.07
N ARG A 68 -1.96 -14.12 14.04
CA ARG A 68 -3.05 -14.41 13.09
C ARG A 68 -4.24 -13.50 13.33
N VAL A 69 -4.65 -13.33 14.59
CA VAL A 69 -5.75 -12.44 14.96
C VAL A 69 -5.40 -11.00 14.59
N ALA A 70 -4.21 -10.51 14.93
CA ALA A 70 -3.76 -9.18 14.57
C ALA A 70 -3.72 -8.97 13.05
N PHE A 71 -3.29 -9.98 12.28
CA PHE A 71 -3.29 -9.93 10.82
C PHE A 71 -4.71 -9.77 10.27
N VAL A 72 -5.65 -10.59 10.75
CA VAL A 72 -7.05 -10.53 10.29
C VAL A 72 -7.70 -9.19 10.65
N ILE A 73 -7.50 -8.70 11.89
CA ILE A 73 -8.03 -7.40 12.32
C ILE A 73 -7.44 -6.26 11.48
N THR A 74 -6.11 -6.24 11.31
CA THR A 74 -5.43 -5.21 10.52
C THR A 74 -5.92 -5.24 9.07
N SER A 75 -5.98 -6.43 8.46
CA SER A 75 -6.48 -6.60 7.09
C SER A 75 -7.92 -6.10 6.95
N GLY A 76 -8.81 -6.52 7.84
CA GLY A 76 -10.22 -6.10 7.81
C GLY A 76 -10.39 -4.59 7.95
N LEU A 77 -9.68 -3.97 8.89
CA LEU A 77 -9.73 -2.52 9.10
C LEU A 77 -9.25 -1.74 7.87
N PHE A 78 -8.10 -2.13 7.31
CA PHE A 78 -7.52 -1.41 6.18
C PHE A 78 -8.27 -1.65 4.87
N ILE A 79 -8.77 -2.87 4.61
CA ILE A 79 -9.61 -3.15 3.45
C ILE A 79 -10.91 -2.31 3.53
N SER A 80 -11.57 -2.28 4.69
CA SER A 80 -12.77 -1.47 4.88
C SER A 80 -12.50 0.02 4.72
N GLN A 81 -11.41 0.51 5.32
CA GLN A 81 -10.98 1.90 5.17
C GLN A 81 -10.69 2.25 3.71
N SER A 82 -10.00 1.36 2.98
CA SER A 82 -9.66 1.61 1.57
C SER A 82 -10.89 1.61 0.68
N ALA A 83 -11.84 0.71 0.89
CA ALA A 83 -13.10 0.71 0.15
C ALA A 83 -13.89 2.02 0.36
N ILE A 84 -13.95 2.53 1.60
CA ILE A 84 -14.59 3.81 1.90
C ILE A 84 -13.81 4.98 1.26
N ALA A 85 -12.48 4.95 1.37
CA ALA A 85 -11.61 5.99 0.80
C ALA A 85 -11.73 6.02 -0.73
N GLU A 86 -11.88 4.86 -1.37
CA GLU A 86 -12.07 4.76 -2.82
C GLU A 86 -13.38 5.36 -3.28
N LEU A 87 -14.49 5.05 -2.60
CA LEU A 87 -15.78 5.66 -2.92
C LEU A 87 -15.70 7.19 -2.86
N LEU A 88 -15.07 7.72 -1.80
CA LEU A 88 -14.87 9.16 -1.65
C LEU A 88 -13.93 9.72 -2.73
N ALA A 89 -12.89 8.99 -3.09
CA ALA A 89 -11.92 9.42 -4.08
C ALA A 89 -12.50 9.48 -5.49
N ILE A 90 -13.31 8.50 -5.86
CA ILE A 90 -14.04 8.51 -7.13
C ILE A 90 -15.07 9.64 -7.13
N GLU A 91 -15.87 9.81 -6.08
CA GLU A 91 -16.84 10.88 -5.96
C GLU A 91 -16.18 12.27 -6.04
N ARG A 92 -15.03 12.43 -5.38
CA ARG A 92 -14.28 13.69 -5.33
C ARG A 92 -13.30 13.88 -6.48
N ARG A 93 -13.23 12.92 -7.40
CA ARG A 93 -12.31 12.96 -8.54
C ARG A 93 -10.83 13.12 -8.12
N TYR A 94 -10.39 12.37 -7.12
CA TYR A 94 -8.97 12.30 -6.78
C TYR A 94 -8.19 11.57 -7.85
N TRP A 95 -8.83 10.59 -8.48
CA TRP A 95 -8.39 9.89 -9.69
C TRP A 95 -9.58 9.44 -10.52
N GLY A 96 -9.31 8.93 -11.70
CA GLY A 96 -10.30 8.38 -12.62
C GLY A 96 -9.65 7.39 -13.58
N PHE A 97 -10.44 6.79 -14.44
CA PHE A 97 -10.02 5.74 -15.36
C PHE A 97 -10.08 6.24 -16.80
N TYR A 98 -9.11 5.83 -17.63
CA TYR A 98 -9.13 6.06 -19.06
C TYR A 98 -9.12 4.71 -19.80
N THR A 99 -10.32 4.21 -20.09
CA THR A 99 -10.54 2.85 -20.61
C THR A 99 -10.32 2.69 -22.11
N ALA A 100 -9.95 3.77 -22.81
CA ALA A 100 -9.76 3.72 -24.27
C ALA A 100 -8.54 2.92 -24.69
N LEU A 101 -7.49 2.86 -23.85
CA LEU A 101 -6.29 2.06 -24.13
C LEU A 101 -6.50 0.61 -23.74
N ASP A 102 -6.92 0.37 -22.50
CA ASP A 102 -7.15 -0.95 -21.95
C ASP A 102 -8.55 -1.00 -21.31
N PRO A 103 -9.44 -1.84 -21.80
CA PRO A 103 -10.76 -1.96 -21.19
C PRO A 103 -10.63 -2.55 -19.79
N LEU A 104 -11.47 -2.08 -18.86
CA LEU A 104 -11.72 -2.76 -17.61
C LEU A 104 -12.50 -4.05 -17.85
N SER A 105 -12.59 -4.92 -16.83
CA SER A 105 -13.32 -6.18 -16.93
C SER A 105 -14.83 -6.00 -17.18
N GLY A 106 -15.34 -4.80 -16.88
CA GLY A 106 -16.77 -4.48 -16.99
C GLY A 106 -17.60 -4.95 -15.80
N PHE A 107 -16.95 -5.44 -14.75
CA PHE A 107 -17.60 -5.77 -13.49
C PHE A 107 -17.37 -4.63 -12.50
N ASP A 108 -18.47 -4.05 -11.99
CA ASP A 108 -18.42 -2.96 -11.03
C ASP A 108 -19.14 -3.35 -9.74
N LEU A 109 -18.56 -2.93 -8.61
CA LEU A 109 -19.18 -3.00 -7.29
C LEU A 109 -19.67 -1.59 -6.91
N GLY A 110 -20.86 -1.26 -7.39
CA GLY A 110 -21.37 0.12 -7.31
C GLY A 110 -20.63 1.03 -8.30
N ALA A 111 -19.88 2.02 -7.78
CA ALA A 111 -19.07 2.92 -8.61
C ALA A 111 -17.59 2.49 -8.71
N ILE A 112 -17.22 1.39 -8.08
CA ILE A 112 -15.84 0.91 -8.02
C ILE A 112 -15.67 -0.26 -9.00
N PRO A 113 -14.76 -0.17 -9.98
CA PRO A 113 -14.39 -1.31 -10.81
C PRO A 113 -13.87 -2.48 -9.95
N LEU A 114 -14.15 -3.71 -10.38
CA LEU A 114 -13.72 -4.92 -9.66
C LEU A 114 -12.20 -4.93 -9.44
N GLU A 115 -11.45 -4.47 -10.41
CA GLU A 115 -10.00 -4.35 -10.37
C GLU A 115 -9.55 -3.52 -9.15
N GLU A 116 -10.14 -2.34 -8.96
CA GLU A 116 -9.82 -1.48 -7.82
C GLU A 116 -10.16 -2.15 -6.49
N PHE A 117 -11.32 -2.82 -6.43
CA PHE A 117 -11.71 -3.52 -5.22
C PHE A 117 -10.76 -4.67 -4.87
N LEU A 118 -10.26 -5.40 -5.87
CA LEU A 118 -9.29 -6.48 -5.67
C LEU A 118 -7.91 -5.98 -5.27
N SER A 119 -7.51 -4.78 -5.72
CA SER A 119 -6.19 -4.21 -5.41
C SER A 119 -5.98 -4.00 -3.91
N TYR A 120 -7.02 -3.62 -3.15
CA TYR A 120 -6.89 -3.25 -1.73
C TYR A 120 -6.42 -4.39 -0.84
N PRO A 121 -7.05 -5.58 -0.83
CA PRO A 121 -6.54 -6.67 -0.02
C PRO A 121 -5.11 -7.05 -0.39
N MET A 122 -4.74 -6.88 -1.65
CA MET A 122 -3.39 -7.21 -2.11
C MET A 122 -2.37 -6.16 -1.69
N LEU A 123 -2.62 -4.89 -1.96
CA LEU A 123 -1.70 -3.78 -1.63
C LEU A 123 -1.50 -3.58 -0.13
N LEU A 124 -2.48 -3.93 0.70
CA LEU A 124 -2.42 -3.76 2.15
C LEU A 124 -1.84 -4.98 2.87
N ASN A 125 -2.12 -6.19 2.38
CA ASN A 125 -1.64 -7.41 3.00
C ASN A 125 -0.25 -7.82 2.52
N LEU A 126 0.08 -7.54 1.28
CA LEU A 126 1.38 -7.87 0.70
C LEU A 126 2.56 -7.29 1.53
N PRO A 127 2.58 -6.00 1.93
CA PRO A 127 3.67 -5.48 2.75
C PRO A 127 3.73 -6.11 4.15
N ILE A 128 2.60 -6.44 4.79
CA ILE A 128 2.60 -7.14 6.09
C ILE A 128 3.22 -8.54 5.94
N LEU A 129 2.77 -9.29 4.95
CA LEU A 129 3.28 -10.64 4.68
C LEU A 129 4.76 -10.60 4.27
N TRP A 130 5.15 -9.61 3.46
CA TRP A 130 6.54 -9.39 3.06
C TRP A 130 7.43 -9.06 4.27
N TYR A 131 6.98 -8.16 5.12
CA TYR A 131 7.65 -7.83 6.37
C TYR A 131 7.83 -9.07 7.27
N LEU A 132 6.79 -9.87 7.45
CA LEU A 132 6.83 -11.09 8.23
C LEU A 132 7.79 -12.13 7.62
N TRP A 133 7.78 -12.25 6.30
CA TRP A 133 8.70 -13.10 5.58
C TRP A 133 10.16 -12.64 5.71
N LEU A 134 10.44 -11.34 5.57
CA LEU A 134 11.77 -10.78 5.80
C LEU A 134 12.32 -11.12 7.18
N GLY A 135 11.47 -11.19 8.20
CA GLY A 135 11.87 -11.62 9.55
C GLY A 135 12.40 -13.03 9.63
N ARG A 136 12.01 -13.89 8.71
CA ARG A 136 12.54 -15.28 8.64
C ARG A 136 13.85 -15.35 7.91
N VAL A 137 13.99 -14.56 6.84
CA VAL A 137 15.21 -14.52 6.03
C VAL A 137 16.35 -13.88 6.79
N PHE A 138 16.09 -12.78 7.48
CA PHE A 138 17.13 -12.00 8.18
C PHE A 138 17.19 -12.25 9.69
N GLY A 139 16.31 -13.09 10.22
CA GLY A 139 16.19 -13.32 11.65
C GLY A 139 15.62 -12.12 12.42
N GLU A 140 15.61 -12.20 13.74
CA GLU A 140 15.22 -11.07 14.58
C GLU A 140 16.30 -9.97 14.51
N GLY A 141 15.95 -8.84 13.91
CA GLY A 141 16.84 -7.69 13.80
C GLY A 141 17.13 -7.08 15.18
N GLN A 142 18.26 -6.38 15.28
CA GLN A 142 18.60 -5.64 16.50
C GLN A 142 17.54 -4.56 16.79
N ARG A 143 17.00 -4.58 17.99
CA ARG A 143 16.16 -3.51 18.53
C ARG A 143 17.04 -2.31 18.91
N LEU A 144 16.45 -1.12 18.81
CA LEU A 144 17.17 0.07 19.25
C LEU A 144 17.42 0.03 20.77
N THR A 145 18.58 0.56 21.20
CA THR A 145 18.87 0.73 22.62
C THR A 145 17.93 1.78 23.27
N PRO A 146 17.64 1.69 24.58
CA PRO A 146 16.71 2.58 25.27
C PRO A 146 16.87 4.08 24.96
N PRO A 147 18.06 4.70 24.99
CA PRO A 147 18.19 6.14 24.70
C PRO A 147 17.83 6.47 23.24
N ARG A 148 18.17 5.58 22.29
CA ARG A 148 17.89 5.81 20.86
C ARG A 148 16.41 5.69 20.54
N HIS A 149 15.70 4.70 21.10
CA HIS A 149 14.27 4.57 20.82
C HIS A 149 13.45 5.70 21.49
N ALA A 150 13.84 6.20 22.67
CA ALA A 150 13.17 7.31 23.31
C ALA A 150 13.35 8.63 22.52
N TRP A 151 14.54 8.86 21.98
CA TRP A 151 14.79 9.97 21.07
C TRP A 151 13.93 9.87 19.80
N LEU A 152 13.94 8.71 19.15
CA LEU A 152 13.20 8.46 17.93
C LEU A 152 11.70 8.58 18.14
N SER A 153 11.15 8.02 19.23
CA SER A 153 9.74 8.15 19.61
C SER A 153 9.32 9.63 19.73
N ARG A 154 10.13 10.46 20.36
CA ARG A 154 9.85 11.92 20.42
C ARG A 154 9.85 12.59 19.05
N TRP A 155 10.81 12.24 18.20
CA TRP A 155 10.84 12.77 16.83
C TRP A 155 9.64 12.35 16.00
N LEU A 156 9.28 11.08 16.05
CA LEU A 156 8.10 10.55 15.35
C LEU A 156 6.80 11.19 15.87
N SER A 157 6.67 11.39 17.19
CA SER A 157 5.53 12.11 17.75
C SER A 157 5.45 13.56 17.25
N ARG A 158 6.59 14.26 17.16
CA ARG A 158 6.63 15.61 16.56
C ARG A 158 6.26 15.58 15.08
N ALA A 159 6.77 14.62 14.33
CA ALA A 159 6.43 14.44 12.91
C ALA A 159 4.92 14.18 12.72
N ALA A 160 4.28 13.39 13.60
CA ALA A 160 2.84 13.19 13.60
C ALA A 160 2.07 14.51 13.80
N TRP A 161 2.45 15.31 14.79
CA TRP A 161 1.82 16.62 15.03
C TRP A 161 2.06 17.61 13.89
N LEU A 162 3.26 17.64 13.30
CA LEU A 162 3.54 18.47 12.14
C LEU A 162 2.70 18.07 10.92
N SER A 163 2.50 16.76 10.71
CA SER A 163 1.63 16.27 9.64
C SER A 163 0.18 16.67 9.85
N LEU A 164 -0.33 16.58 11.09
CA LEU A 164 -1.68 17.06 11.44
C LEU A 164 -1.82 18.57 11.26
N ALA A 165 -0.85 19.35 11.69
CA ALA A 165 -0.83 20.80 11.52
C ALA A 165 -0.81 21.18 10.03
N ALA A 166 0.00 20.51 9.22
CA ALA A 166 0.02 20.72 7.78
C ALA A 166 -1.34 20.34 7.13
N ALA A 167 -1.95 19.23 7.53
CA ALA A 167 -3.29 18.86 7.06
C ALA A 167 -4.32 19.93 7.40
N ALA A 168 -4.29 20.48 8.62
CA ALA A 168 -5.19 21.56 9.04
C ALA A 168 -5.00 22.84 8.22
N VAL A 169 -3.75 23.18 7.84
CA VAL A 169 -3.48 24.31 6.94
C VAL A 169 -4.16 24.09 5.58
N PHE A 170 -4.01 22.91 4.97
CA PHE A 170 -4.64 22.62 3.68
C PHE A 170 -6.17 22.59 3.76
N VAL A 171 -6.74 22.10 4.87
CA VAL A 171 -8.19 22.21 5.13
C VAL A 171 -8.60 23.69 5.20
N GLY A 172 -7.83 24.52 5.91
CA GLY A 172 -8.08 25.97 5.98
C GLY A 172 -8.03 26.62 4.60
N LEU A 173 -7.02 26.30 3.79
CA LEU A 173 -6.92 26.80 2.41
C LEU A 173 -8.13 26.38 1.56
N ALA A 174 -8.55 25.13 1.69
CA ALA A 174 -9.72 24.62 0.98
C ALA A 174 -11.01 25.35 1.41
N VAL A 175 -11.20 25.57 2.72
CA VAL A 175 -12.36 26.31 3.27
C VAL A 175 -12.37 27.78 2.84
N LEU A 176 -11.20 28.42 2.74
CA LEU A 176 -11.06 29.80 2.28
C LEU A 176 -11.20 29.95 0.75
N GLY A 177 -11.50 28.88 0.04
CA GLY A 177 -11.64 28.91 -1.42
C GLY A 177 -10.33 29.13 -2.17
N VAL A 178 -9.19 28.95 -1.50
CA VAL A 178 -7.87 28.89 -2.14
C VAL A 178 -7.76 27.53 -2.83
N GLY A 179 -8.34 27.46 -4.01
CA GLY A 179 -8.56 26.21 -4.72
C GLY A 179 -10.07 25.98 -4.85
N THR A 180 -10.61 26.31 -6.00
CA THR A 180 -12.04 26.10 -6.30
C THR A 180 -12.24 24.66 -6.79
N SER A 181 -13.45 24.15 -6.63
CA SER A 181 -13.81 22.80 -7.09
C SER A 181 -13.69 22.69 -8.62
N ALA A 182 -12.91 21.73 -9.10
CA ALA A 182 -13.01 21.32 -10.50
C ALA A 182 -14.43 20.81 -10.77
N PRO A 183 -14.96 20.96 -11.99
CA PRO A 183 -16.21 20.33 -12.35
C PRO A 183 -16.14 18.83 -12.02
N LEU A 184 -17.16 18.31 -11.33
CA LEU A 184 -17.26 16.88 -11.02
C LEU A 184 -17.30 15.99 -12.29
N ASP A 185 -17.60 16.61 -13.43
CA ASP A 185 -17.72 15.96 -14.74
C ASP A 185 -16.37 15.81 -15.46
N ALA A 186 -15.28 16.37 -14.92
CA ALA A 186 -13.96 16.24 -15.53
C ALA A 186 -13.54 14.77 -15.59
N GLN A 187 -13.31 14.28 -16.80
CA GLN A 187 -12.80 12.95 -17.08
C GLN A 187 -11.35 13.05 -17.54
N PRO A 188 -10.51 12.04 -17.23
CA PRO A 188 -9.17 12.01 -17.78
C PRO A 188 -9.21 11.78 -19.29
N GLY A 189 -8.27 12.40 -19.98
CA GLY A 189 -8.12 12.26 -21.43
C GLY A 189 -6.70 12.58 -21.89
N PRO A 190 -6.36 12.32 -23.16
CA PRO A 190 -5.04 12.64 -23.69
C PRO A 190 -4.87 14.16 -23.77
N ASP A 191 -3.72 14.66 -23.32
CA ASP A 191 -3.29 16.03 -23.55
C ASP A 191 -2.68 16.20 -24.96
N ALA A 192 -2.23 17.41 -25.29
CA ALA A 192 -1.63 17.71 -26.60
C ALA A 192 -0.36 16.88 -26.91
N ALA A 193 0.28 16.33 -25.90
CA ALA A 193 1.44 15.42 -26.02
C ALA A 193 1.04 13.94 -25.99
N GLY A 194 -0.27 13.63 -25.90
CA GLY A 194 -0.79 12.27 -25.81
C GLY A 194 -0.71 11.64 -24.41
N ALA A 195 -0.28 12.40 -23.39
CA ALA A 195 -0.28 11.91 -22.02
C ALA A 195 -1.69 11.99 -21.41
N ILE A 196 -2.12 10.90 -20.75
CA ILE A 196 -3.45 10.81 -20.13
C ILE A 196 -3.49 11.61 -18.83
N ARG A 197 -4.34 12.65 -18.79
CA ARG A 197 -4.44 13.58 -17.65
C ARG A 197 -5.85 14.13 -17.49
N PHE A 198 -6.17 14.60 -16.29
CA PHE A 198 -7.31 15.49 -16.07
C PHE A 198 -7.03 16.87 -16.68
N ALA A 199 -8.07 17.51 -17.20
CA ALA A 199 -7.98 18.88 -17.65
C ALA A 199 -7.47 19.80 -16.53
N ALA A 200 -6.68 20.83 -16.89
CA ALA A 200 -6.18 21.79 -15.90
C ALA A 200 -7.34 22.56 -15.26
N GLY A 201 -7.23 22.81 -13.96
CA GLY A 201 -8.23 23.53 -13.19
C GLY A 201 -7.69 23.95 -11.83
N PRO A 202 -8.50 24.60 -11.00
CA PRO A 202 -8.09 25.09 -9.70
C PRO A 202 -7.83 23.95 -8.70
N ARG A 203 -6.94 24.19 -7.73
CA ARG A 203 -6.50 23.18 -6.76
C ARG A 203 -7.48 23.01 -5.61
N GLN A 204 -7.61 21.77 -5.13
CA GLN A 204 -8.52 21.40 -4.03
C GLN A 204 -7.81 20.76 -2.83
N TYR A 205 -6.60 20.25 -3.01
CA TYR A 205 -5.74 19.66 -1.98
C TYR A 205 -6.31 18.43 -1.24
N GLY A 206 -7.42 17.84 -1.69
CA GLY A 206 -8.07 16.73 -0.98
C GLY A 206 -7.14 15.53 -0.79
N TRP A 207 -6.40 15.16 -1.84
CA TRP A 207 -5.44 14.07 -1.78
C TRP A 207 -4.24 14.37 -0.89
N THR A 208 -3.73 15.61 -0.93
CA THR A 208 -2.67 16.08 -0.02
C THR A 208 -3.08 15.93 1.45
N ILE A 209 -4.31 16.33 1.79
CA ILE A 209 -4.85 16.18 3.16
C ILE A 209 -4.87 14.71 3.58
N VAL A 210 -5.38 13.82 2.72
CA VAL A 210 -5.44 12.37 2.99
C VAL A 210 -4.03 11.81 3.26
N GLN A 211 -3.04 12.19 2.45
CA GLN A 211 -1.66 11.73 2.63
C GLN A 211 -1.03 12.24 3.94
N LEU A 212 -1.27 13.48 4.29
CA LEU A 212 -0.77 14.05 5.56
C LEU A 212 -1.39 13.36 6.78
N LEU A 213 -2.68 13.01 6.72
CA LEU A 213 -3.34 12.22 7.76
C LEU A 213 -2.78 10.79 7.84
N GLY A 214 -2.50 10.16 6.71
CA GLY A 214 -1.82 8.86 6.63
C GLY A 214 -0.44 8.88 7.29
N TRP A 215 0.37 9.92 7.04
CA TRP A 215 1.65 10.11 7.71
C TRP A 215 1.52 10.39 9.20
N ALA A 216 0.54 11.19 9.61
CA ALA A 216 0.29 11.43 11.03
C ALA A 216 0.00 10.13 11.77
N GLY A 217 -0.87 9.27 11.23
CA GLY A 217 -1.15 7.94 11.77
C GLY A 217 0.09 7.04 11.80
N THR A 218 0.82 6.96 10.69
CA THR A 218 2.06 6.19 10.56
C THR A 218 3.08 6.57 11.64
N PHE A 219 3.36 7.86 11.79
CA PHE A 219 4.31 8.36 12.78
C PHE A 219 3.82 8.17 14.21
N ALA A 220 2.52 8.36 14.48
CA ALA A 220 1.94 8.16 15.81
C ALA A 220 2.08 6.70 16.27
N VAL A 221 1.74 5.74 15.42
CA VAL A 221 1.89 4.31 15.73
C VAL A 221 3.36 3.94 15.87
N ALA A 222 4.22 4.37 14.93
CA ALA A 222 5.65 4.13 15.01
C ALA A 222 6.28 4.69 16.30
N ALA A 223 5.87 5.88 16.73
CA ALA A 223 6.34 6.49 17.98
C ALA A 223 5.98 5.61 19.20
N LYS A 224 4.75 5.08 19.22
CA LYS A 224 4.24 4.26 20.33
C LYS A 224 4.98 2.93 20.47
N ILE A 225 5.39 2.33 19.36
CA ILE A 225 6.04 1.01 19.35
C ILE A 225 7.54 1.06 19.03
N ALA A 226 8.15 2.25 19.00
CA ALA A 226 9.55 2.47 18.61
C ALA A 226 10.56 1.56 19.33
N HIS A 227 10.27 1.22 20.60
CA HIS A 227 11.12 0.38 21.45
C HIS A 227 11.21 -1.09 21.01
N ARG A 228 10.23 -1.58 20.24
CA ARG A 228 10.15 -2.98 19.80
C ARG A 228 10.30 -3.16 18.28
N LEU A 229 10.30 -2.07 17.51
CA LEU A 229 10.40 -2.15 16.06
C LEU A 229 11.76 -2.68 15.60
N GLN A 230 11.70 -3.53 14.62
CA GLN A 230 12.88 -4.04 13.90
C GLN A 230 13.20 -3.11 12.72
N TRP A 231 13.90 -2.02 12.99
CA TRP A 231 14.14 -0.94 12.03
C TRP A 231 14.85 -1.37 10.76
N LYS A 232 15.82 -2.29 10.86
CA LYS A 232 16.49 -2.85 9.68
C LYS A 232 15.51 -3.56 8.77
N ARG A 233 14.59 -4.33 9.36
CA ARG A 233 13.57 -5.06 8.63
C ARG A 233 12.56 -4.12 7.96
N LEU A 234 12.13 -3.07 8.65
CA LEU A 234 11.30 -2.01 8.04
C LEU A 234 12.01 -1.30 6.90
N LEU A 235 13.31 -0.99 7.07
CA LEU A 235 14.10 -0.40 5.99
C LEU A 235 14.17 -1.31 4.78
N VAL A 236 14.46 -2.61 4.97
CA VAL A 236 14.49 -3.59 3.87
C VAL A 236 13.10 -3.71 3.22
N LEU A 237 12.01 -3.73 4.01
CA LEU A 237 10.66 -3.68 3.47
C LEU A 237 10.48 -2.48 2.53
N VAL A 238 10.82 -1.27 2.98
CA VAL A 238 10.69 -0.06 2.17
C VAL A 238 11.55 -0.14 0.91
N LEU A 239 12.82 -0.55 1.04
CA LEU A 239 13.76 -0.61 -0.09
C LEU A 239 13.37 -1.68 -1.14
N THR A 240 12.62 -2.69 -0.78
CA THR A 240 12.20 -3.76 -1.70
C THR A 240 10.77 -3.58 -2.20
N TYR A 241 9.85 -3.21 -1.33
CA TYR A 241 8.43 -3.05 -1.68
C TYR A 241 8.16 -1.74 -2.45
N PHE A 242 8.76 -0.62 -2.04
CA PHE A 242 8.49 0.67 -2.65
C PHE A 242 8.85 0.73 -4.15
N PRO A 243 10.04 0.27 -4.62
CA PRO A 243 10.32 0.21 -6.05
C PRO A 243 9.35 -0.68 -6.82
N PHE A 244 8.93 -1.80 -6.22
CA PHE A 244 7.94 -2.70 -6.80
C PHE A 244 6.57 -2.01 -6.98
N ALA A 245 6.07 -1.37 -5.91
CA ALA A 245 4.80 -0.65 -5.94
C ALA A 245 4.85 0.55 -6.90
N LEU A 246 5.96 1.29 -6.91
CA LEU A 246 6.18 2.41 -7.83
C LEU A 246 6.20 1.96 -9.29
N PHE A 247 6.85 0.83 -9.59
CA PHE A 247 6.84 0.28 -10.94
C PHE A 247 5.42 -0.04 -11.42
N PHE A 248 4.62 -0.68 -10.55
CA PHE A 248 3.23 -0.98 -10.84
C PHE A 248 2.41 0.29 -11.09
N GLU A 249 2.60 1.33 -10.26
CA GLU A 249 1.96 2.63 -10.40
C GLU A 249 2.29 3.33 -11.71
N LEU A 250 3.58 3.37 -12.07
CA LEU A 250 4.03 3.99 -13.32
C LEU A 250 3.43 3.27 -14.54
N LEU A 251 3.34 1.94 -14.47
CA LEU A 251 2.69 1.15 -15.51
C LEU A 251 1.20 1.48 -15.60
N ALA A 252 0.50 1.49 -14.48
CA ALA A 252 -0.92 1.73 -14.40
C ALA A 252 -1.30 3.12 -14.90
N CYS A 253 -0.63 4.16 -14.41
CA CYS A 253 -0.85 5.53 -14.86
C CYS A 253 -0.46 5.74 -16.32
N GLY A 254 0.63 5.12 -16.79
CA GLY A 254 1.05 5.18 -18.19
C GLY A 254 0.05 4.53 -19.14
N ARG A 255 -0.76 3.60 -18.65
CA ARG A 255 -1.81 2.90 -19.42
C ARG A 255 -3.21 3.47 -19.19
N GLY A 256 -3.36 4.43 -18.26
CA GLY A 256 -4.65 5.02 -17.92
C GLY A 256 -5.56 4.10 -17.09
N TRP A 257 -5.04 3.00 -16.50
CA TRP A 257 -5.82 2.16 -15.59
C TRP A 257 -6.36 2.98 -14.44
N TRP A 258 -5.53 3.91 -13.91
CA TRP A 258 -5.99 5.07 -13.17
C TRP A 258 -5.17 6.30 -13.53
N VAL A 259 -5.76 7.44 -13.37
CA VAL A 259 -5.16 8.74 -13.70
C VAL A 259 -5.36 9.68 -12.53
N TRP A 260 -4.29 10.19 -11.98
CA TRP A 260 -4.32 11.11 -10.85
C TRP A 260 -4.83 12.49 -11.25
N ASN A 261 -5.75 13.01 -10.47
CA ASN A 261 -6.16 14.41 -10.60
C ASN A 261 -5.18 15.30 -9.82
N THR A 262 -4.24 15.91 -10.53
CA THR A 262 -3.21 16.77 -9.93
C THR A 262 -3.78 18.04 -9.28
N GLN A 263 -5.04 18.38 -9.54
CA GLN A 263 -5.74 19.48 -8.86
C GLN A 263 -6.07 19.12 -7.41
N GLN A 264 -6.20 17.86 -7.08
CA GLN A 264 -6.41 17.35 -5.72
C GLN A 264 -5.12 17.24 -4.91
N ALA A 265 -4.00 17.64 -5.49
CA ALA A 265 -2.66 17.57 -4.94
C ALA A 265 -2.00 18.95 -4.91
N ILE A 266 -0.82 19.09 -4.31
CA ILE A 266 -0.05 20.34 -4.33
C ILE A 266 0.42 20.73 -5.74
N GLY A 267 0.32 19.78 -6.70
CA GLY A 267 0.61 19.97 -8.12
C GLY A 267 2.08 19.86 -8.49
N VAL A 268 2.89 19.32 -7.59
CA VAL A 268 4.24 18.88 -7.93
C VAL A 268 4.14 17.45 -8.43
N THR A 269 4.62 17.22 -9.64
CA THR A 269 4.60 15.89 -10.26
C THR A 269 6.01 15.44 -10.63
N ALA A 270 6.27 14.15 -10.51
CA ALA A 270 7.40 13.49 -11.11
C ALA A 270 6.86 12.53 -12.18
N TRP A 271 7.21 12.77 -13.44
CA TRP A 271 6.59 12.16 -14.62
C TRP A 271 5.07 12.44 -14.65
N VAL A 272 4.25 11.39 -14.55
CA VAL A 272 2.79 11.46 -14.54
C VAL A 272 2.20 11.42 -13.13
N LEU A 273 3.03 11.23 -12.10
CA LEU A 273 2.60 11.01 -10.72
C LEU A 273 2.71 12.28 -9.89
N PRO A 274 1.68 12.66 -9.12
CA PRO A 274 1.84 13.65 -8.07
C PRO A 274 2.74 13.10 -6.97
N VAL A 275 3.50 13.99 -6.29
CA VAL A 275 4.42 13.57 -5.21
C VAL A 275 3.71 12.84 -4.07
N GLU A 276 2.43 13.13 -3.88
CA GLU A 276 1.58 12.44 -2.90
C GLU A 276 1.42 10.95 -3.21
N SER A 277 1.47 10.53 -4.48
CA SER A 277 1.38 9.10 -4.84
C SER A 277 2.60 8.33 -4.38
N PHE A 278 3.81 8.92 -4.47
CA PHE A 278 5.00 8.30 -3.85
C PHE A 278 4.82 8.14 -2.34
N SER A 279 4.24 9.15 -1.70
CA SER A 279 3.91 9.12 -0.27
C SER A 279 2.92 8.00 0.07
N MET A 280 1.91 7.78 -0.76
CA MET A 280 0.91 6.73 -0.58
C MET A 280 1.54 5.35 -0.50
N TYR A 281 2.46 5.01 -1.39
CA TYR A 281 3.10 3.68 -1.38
C TYR A 281 4.00 3.47 -0.16
N LEU A 282 4.61 4.54 0.35
CA LEU A 282 5.36 4.47 1.61
C LEU A 282 4.44 4.29 2.82
N THR A 283 3.39 5.10 2.93
CA THR A 283 2.42 4.98 4.02
C THR A 283 1.63 3.67 3.92
N GLY A 284 1.24 3.24 2.72
CA GLY A 284 0.54 1.97 2.46
C GLY A 284 1.37 0.74 2.82
N ALA A 285 2.69 0.80 2.72
CA ALA A 285 3.57 -0.26 3.23
C ALA A 285 3.77 -0.20 4.74
N LEU A 286 4.03 0.99 5.26
CA LEU A 286 4.43 1.18 6.66
C LEU A 286 3.24 1.13 7.62
N PHE A 287 2.16 1.84 7.32
CA PHE A 287 1.07 2.01 8.29
C PHE A 287 0.37 0.69 8.65
N PRO A 288 -0.06 -0.16 7.69
CA PRO A 288 -0.62 -1.47 8.03
C PRO A 288 0.38 -2.36 8.78
N THR A 289 1.65 -2.36 8.37
CA THR A 289 2.71 -3.15 9.02
C THR A 289 2.93 -2.70 10.46
N LEU A 290 2.95 -1.40 10.73
CA LEU A 290 3.09 -0.84 12.08
C LEU A 290 1.86 -1.11 12.95
N CYS A 291 0.66 -1.03 12.38
CA CYS A 291 -0.59 -1.38 13.06
C CYS A 291 -0.61 -2.86 13.44
N PHE A 292 -0.18 -3.74 12.55
CA PHE A 292 0.00 -5.16 12.84
C PHE A 292 0.96 -5.38 14.02
N GLU A 293 2.14 -4.76 13.99
CA GLU A 293 3.13 -4.84 15.08
C GLU A 293 2.60 -4.26 16.40
N TRP A 294 1.73 -3.28 16.33
CA TRP A 294 1.08 -2.70 17.50
C TRP A 294 0.01 -3.64 18.07
N LEU A 295 -0.82 -4.24 17.24
CA LEU A 295 -1.97 -5.07 17.63
C LEU A 295 -1.55 -6.46 18.11
N ALA A 296 -0.52 -7.08 17.54
CA ALA A 296 -0.16 -8.46 17.85
C ALA A 296 0.03 -8.74 19.36
N PRO A 297 0.74 -7.91 20.15
CA PRO A 297 0.83 -8.14 21.60
C PRO A 297 -0.46 -7.85 22.36
N LEU A 298 -1.33 -6.95 21.85
CA LEU A 298 -2.62 -6.69 22.48
C LEU A 298 -3.54 -7.91 22.34
N CYS A 299 -3.54 -8.54 21.16
CA CYS A 299 -4.28 -9.77 20.93
C CYS A 299 -3.82 -10.92 21.82
N ARG A 300 -2.54 -10.96 22.21
CA ARG A 300 -2.02 -11.98 23.15
C ARG A 300 -2.65 -11.84 24.54
N ALA A 301 -2.84 -10.62 25.03
CA ALA A 301 -3.40 -10.37 26.35
C ALA A 301 -4.88 -10.76 26.45
N GLU A 302 -5.62 -10.68 25.35
CA GLU A 302 -7.06 -10.94 25.29
C GLU A 302 -7.44 -12.40 24.99
N LEU A 303 -6.47 -13.24 24.54
CA LEU A 303 -6.76 -14.63 24.19
C LEU A 303 -6.81 -15.50 25.47
N PRO A 304 -7.95 -16.14 25.78
CA PRO A 304 -8.09 -16.99 26.96
C PRO A 304 -7.19 -18.25 26.95
N TRP A 305 -6.58 -18.55 25.79
CA TRP A 305 -5.70 -19.70 25.55
C TRP A 305 -4.26 -19.47 26.01
N GLY A 306 -3.88 -18.26 26.39
CA GLY A 306 -2.51 -17.93 26.83
C GLY A 306 -2.09 -18.51 28.19
N GLN A 307 -2.96 -19.27 28.86
CA GLN A 307 -2.65 -19.93 30.13
C GLN A 307 -2.17 -21.38 29.97
N GLN A 308 -2.30 -22.01 28.81
CA GLN A 308 -2.01 -23.45 28.64
C GLN A 308 -0.55 -23.77 28.28
N ASP A 309 0.26 -22.81 27.87
CA ASP A 309 1.69 -23.04 27.56
C ASP A 309 2.64 -22.78 28.76
N ARG A 310 2.13 -22.70 29.99
CA ARG A 310 2.98 -22.91 31.15
C ARG A 310 3.31 -24.41 31.20
N GLN A 311 4.44 -24.77 30.59
CA GLN A 311 5.05 -26.06 30.88
C GLN A 311 5.07 -26.21 32.41
N PRO A 312 4.56 -27.36 32.96
CA PRO A 312 4.81 -27.65 34.34
C PRO A 312 6.33 -27.76 34.50
N ASP A 313 6.86 -26.93 35.38
CA ASP A 313 8.24 -27.05 35.81
C ASP A 313 8.49 -28.54 36.13
N ALA A 314 9.34 -29.17 35.31
CA ALA A 314 9.84 -30.48 35.57
C ALA A 314 10.67 -30.40 36.86
N GLY A 315 10.05 -30.85 37.97
CA GLY A 315 10.73 -31.08 39.24
C GLY A 315 11.70 -32.25 39.17
#